data_626031e1cc9bb0a6348c38952ae0fbe2
#
_entry.id   626031e1cc9bb0a6348c38952ae0fbe2
#
_cell.length_a   1.000
_cell.length_b   1.000
_cell.length_c   1.000
_cell.angle_alpha   90.00
_cell.angle_beta   90.00
_cell.angle_gamma   90.00
#
_symmetry.space_group_name_H-M   'P 1'
#
loop_
_entity.id
_entity.type
_entity.pdbx_description
1 polymer ?
#
loop_
_entity_poly.entity_id
_entity_poly.type
_entity_poly.pdbx_seq_one_letter_code
_entity_poly.pdbx_strand_id
1 'polypeptide(L)'
;VRRTAGRLLLGVAAVGCLVVGILIAADSAGHTHIGVTAHREVIILEIALALGLACAAVKPRVYLAGILPILGIVAVVNLAISVVNVASGNSTLLAEVAHLPFVLGLVGAYLVHRAEPVFADARATAYPAAHV
;
A
#
# COMPACT_ATOMS: atom_id res chain seq x y z
N VAL A 1 -19.36 -3.73 -10.49
CA VAL A 1 -18.29 -4.73 -10.61
C VAL A 1 -16.93 -4.11 -10.29
N ARG A 2 -16.45 -3.06 -10.98
CA ARG A 2 -15.11 -2.47 -10.77
C ARG A 2 -14.88 -1.95 -9.35
N ARG A 3 -15.88 -1.28 -8.76
CA ARG A 3 -15.80 -0.75 -7.39
C ARG A 3 -15.62 -1.88 -6.36
N THR A 4 -16.41 -2.93 -6.47
CA THR A 4 -16.32 -4.09 -5.57
C THR A 4 -14.99 -4.80 -5.72
N ALA A 5 -14.54 -5.04 -6.95
CA ALA A 5 -13.24 -5.64 -7.22
C ALA A 5 -12.08 -4.81 -6.65
N GLY A 6 -12.11 -3.49 -6.84
CA GLY A 6 -11.09 -2.60 -6.27
C GLY A 6 -11.06 -2.65 -4.74
N ARG A 7 -12.22 -2.64 -4.08
CA ARG A 7 -12.31 -2.75 -2.61
C ARG A 7 -11.82 -4.10 -2.10
N LEU A 8 -12.13 -5.18 -2.80
CA LEU A 8 -11.62 -6.51 -2.47
C LEU A 8 -10.10 -6.57 -2.59
N LEU A 9 -9.53 -6.01 -3.66
CA LEU A 9 -8.07 -5.95 -3.84
C LEU A 9 -7.40 -5.14 -2.73
N LEU A 10 -7.97 -4.00 -2.31
CA LEU A 10 -7.49 -3.24 -1.17
C LEU A 10 -7.52 -4.05 0.12
N GLY A 11 -8.60 -4.81 0.35
CA GLY A 11 -8.72 -5.70 1.51
C GLY A 11 -7.69 -6.83 1.48
N VAL A 12 -7.50 -7.48 0.34
CA VAL A 12 -6.49 -8.53 0.15
C VAL A 12 -5.08 -7.97 0.36
N ALA A 13 -4.80 -6.79 -0.19
CA ALA A 13 -3.52 -6.11 0.02
C ALA A 13 -3.28 -5.77 1.50
N ALA A 14 -4.32 -5.30 2.22
CA ALA A 14 -4.24 -5.04 3.65
C ALA A 14 -3.87 -6.29 4.46
N VAL A 15 -4.52 -7.42 4.18
CA VAL A 15 -4.19 -8.70 4.82
C VAL A 15 -2.78 -9.14 4.45
N GLY A 16 -2.37 -8.98 3.20
CA GLY A 16 -1.02 -9.29 2.73
C GLY A 16 0.06 -8.52 3.48
N CYS A 17 -0.07 -7.19 3.60
CA CYS A 17 0.85 -6.36 4.38
C CYS A 17 0.89 -6.79 5.85
N LEU A 18 -0.26 -7.09 6.45
CA LEU A 18 -0.31 -7.55 7.85
C LEU A 18 0.44 -8.88 8.02
N VAL A 19 0.23 -9.84 7.12
CA VAL A 19 0.92 -11.15 7.15
C VAL A 19 2.43 -10.97 7.00
N VAL A 20 2.88 -10.15 6.04
CA VAL A 20 4.30 -9.85 5.84
C VAL A 20 4.89 -9.22 7.10
N GLY A 21 4.23 -8.22 7.68
CA GLY A 21 4.67 -7.59 8.93
C GLY A 21 4.79 -8.58 10.10
N ILE A 22 3.84 -9.51 10.24
CA ILE A 22 3.89 -10.56 11.27
C ILE A 22 5.06 -11.53 11.03
N LEU A 23 5.28 -11.95 9.77
CA LEU A 23 6.38 -12.86 9.43
C LEU A 23 7.74 -12.22 9.70
N ILE A 24 7.92 -10.93 9.36
CA ILE A 24 9.14 -10.18 9.67
C ILE A 24 9.33 -10.06 11.20
N ALA A 25 8.24 -9.80 11.95
CA ALA A 25 8.30 -9.73 13.40
C ALA A 25 8.71 -11.06 14.03
N ALA A 26 8.21 -12.19 13.51
CA ALA A 26 8.56 -13.53 13.99
C ALA A 26 10.03 -13.88 13.70
N ASP A 27 10.53 -13.53 12.52
CA ASP A 27 11.92 -13.77 12.12
C ASP A 27 12.91 -12.92 12.93
N SER A 28 12.54 -11.68 13.27
CA SER A 28 13.40 -10.76 14.02
C SER A 28 13.69 -11.18 15.45
N ALA A 29 12.95 -12.13 16.02
CA ALA A 29 13.16 -12.64 17.38
C ALA A 29 14.51 -13.39 17.56
N GLY A 30 15.18 -13.75 16.46
CA GLY A 30 16.48 -14.47 16.48
C GLY A 30 17.72 -13.61 16.17
N HIS A 31 17.58 -12.31 15.89
CA HIS A 31 18.67 -11.47 15.37
C HIS A 31 19.30 -10.53 16.40
N THR A 32 20.59 -10.16 16.21
CA THR A 32 21.38 -9.27 17.07
C THR A 32 20.94 -7.81 17.01
N HIS A 33 21.25 -7.02 18.03
CA HIS A 33 20.77 -5.66 18.32
C HIS A 33 20.76 -4.64 17.15
N ILE A 34 21.64 -4.75 16.17
CA ILE A 34 21.74 -3.79 15.06
C ILE A 34 20.63 -4.03 14.01
N GLY A 35 20.21 -5.29 13.81
CA GLY A 35 19.11 -5.65 12.92
C GLY A 35 17.72 -5.29 13.47
N VAL A 36 17.57 -5.22 14.79
CA VAL A 36 16.29 -5.04 15.47
C VAL A 36 15.64 -3.68 15.16
N THR A 37 16.40 -2.60 15.03
CA THR A 37 15.84 -1.26 14.78
C THR A 37 15.28 -1.17 13.36
N ALA A 38 16.03 -1.60 12.34
CA ALA A 38 15.58 -1.59 10.96
C ALA A 38 14.34 -2.48 10.75
N HIS A 39 14.30 -3.67 11.38
CA HIS A 39 13.14 -4.55 11.34
C HIS A 39 11.90 -3.93 11.99
N ARG A 40 12.05 -3.20 13.09
CA ARG A 40 10.92 -2.51 13.74
C ARG A 40 10.29 -1.46 12.85
N GLU A 41 11.10 -0.67 12.15
CA GLU A 41 10.59 0.36 11.22
C GLU A 41 9.80 -0.25 10.07
N VAL A 42 10.28 -1.36 9.51
CA VAL A 42 9.58 -2.09 8.45
C VAL A 42 8.26 -2.66 8.96
N ILE A 43 8.24 -3.28 10.15
CA ILE A 43 7.01 -3.82 10.76
C ILE A 43 5.98 -2.70 10.99
N ILE A 44 6.41 -1.56 11.51
CA ILE A 44 5.53 -0.40 11.75
C ILE A 44 4.94 0.08 10.42
N LEU A 45 5.75 0.19 9.37
CA LEU A 45 5.32 0.59 8.05
C LEU A 45 4.29 -0.39 7.47
N GLU A 46 4.54 -1.70 7.55
CA GLU A 46 3.63 -2.74 7.06
C GLU A 46 2.28 -2.70 7.78
N ILE A 47 2.28 -2.55 9.10
CA ILE A 47 1.06 -2.44 9.88
C ILE A 47 0.30 -1.14 9.53
N ALA A 48 1.01 -0.02 9.42
CA ALA A 48 0.40 1.26 9.05
C ALA A 48 -0.24 1.21 7.66
N LEU A 49 0.43 0.60 6.68
CA LEU A 49 -0.10 0.38 5.33
C LEU A 49 -1.29 -0.58 5.35
N ALA A 50 -1.22 -1.66 6.10
CA ALA A 50 -2.34 -2.60 6.25
C ALA A 50 -3.60 -1.89 6.79
N LEU A 51 -3.45 -1.09 7.85
CA LEU A 51 -4.56 -0.30 8.41
C LEU A 51 -5.09 0.73 7.42
N GLY A 52 -4.22 1.46 6.75
CA GLY A 52 -4.60 2.45 5.74
C GLY A 52 -5.36 1.81 4.57
N LEU A 53 -4.89 0.68 4.06
CA LEU A 53 -5.54 -0.08 2.98
C LEU A 53 -6.89 -0.65 3.43
N ALA A 54 -7.00 -1.16 4.65
CA ALA A 54 -8.26 -1.63 5.24
C ALA A 54 -9.28 -0.48 5.36
N CYS A 55 -8.86 0.68 5.86
CA CYS A 55 -9.70 1.88 5.93
C CYS A 55 -10.15 2.33 4.53
N ALA A 56 -9.24 2.32 3.54
CA ALA A 56 -9.57 2.66 2.16
C ALA A 56 -10.51 1.63 1.50
N ALA A 57 -10.43 0.35 1.86
CA ALA A 57 -11.37 -0.67 1.40
C ALA A 57 -12.79 -0.43 1.92
N VAL A 58 -12.93 0.05 3.17
CA VAL A 58 -14.24 0.32 3.81
C VAL A 58 -14.81 1.66 3.34
N LYS A 59 -14.03 2.75 3.42
CA LYS A 59 -14.45 4.13 3.09
C LYS A 59 -13.47 4.78 2.11
N PRO A 60 -13.46 4.36 0.82
CA PRO A 60 -12.46 4.82 -0.14
C PRO A 60 -12.46 6.33 -0.34
N ARG A 61 -13.63 6.98 -0.34
CA ARG A 61 -13.74 8.44 -0.51
C ARG A 61 -12.99 9.25 0.54
N VAL A 62 -12.85 8.70 1.75
CA VAL A 62 -12.22 9.39 2.87
C VAL A 62 -10.71 9.12 2.90
N TYR A 63 -10.32 7.85 2.72
CA TYR A 63 -8.95 7.43 3.02
C TYR A 63 -8.06 7.27 1.78
N LEU A 64 -8.65 7.07 0.59
CA LEU A 64 -7.87 6.80 -0.62
C LEU A 64 -6.95 7.97 -1.01
N ALA A 65 -7.42 9.21 -0.85
CA ALA A 65 -6.64 10.40 -1.17
C ALA A 65 -5.36 10.51 -0.32
N GLY A 66 -5.43 10.10 0.95
CA GLY A 66 -4.28 10.13 1.86
C GLY A 66 -3.31 8.98 1.65
N ILE A 67 -3.83 7.77 1.42
CA ILE A 67 -2.97 6.58 1.31
C ILE A 67 -2.34 6.41 -0.07
N LEU A 68 -2.99 6.89 -1.13
CA LEU A 68 -2.54 6.68 -2.51
C LEU A 68 -1.13 7.20 -2.81
N PRO A 69 -0.74 8.43 -2.42
CA PRO A 69 0.63 8.90 -2.66
C PRO A 69 1.67 8.09 -1.88
N ILE A 70 1.37 7.71 -0.63
CA ILE A 70 2.27 6.90 0.19
C ILE A 70 2.45 5.52 -0.43
N LEU A 71 1.35 4.86 -0.78
CA LEU A 71 1.35 3.55 -1.43
C LEU A 71 2.09 3.59 -2.77
N GLY A 72 1.90 4.66 -3.55
CA GLY A 72 2.59 4.85 -4.83
C GLY A 72 4.11 4.96 -4.66
N ILE A 73 4.58 5.76 -3.71
CA ILE A 73 6.01 5.90 -3.41
C ILE A 73 6.59 4.57 -2.93
N VAL A 74 5.93 3.92 -1.96
CA VAL A 74 6.38 2.63 -1.43
C VAL A 74 6.43 1.57 -2.54
N ALA A 75 5.41 1.47 -3.39
CA ALA A 75 5.38 0.52 -4.49
C ALA A 75 6.50 0.75 -5.51
N VAL A 76 6.75 2.02 -5.89
CA VAL A 76 7.83 2.35 -6.85
C VAL A 76 9.20 2.07 -6.28
N VAL A 77 9.46 2.46 -5.03
CA VAL A 77 10.75 2.22 -4.37
C VAL A 77 11.00 0.72 -4.20
N ASN A 78 10.02 -0.04 -3.72
CA ASN A 78 10.14 -1.49 -3.58
C ASN A 78 10.38 -2.16 -4.95
N LEU A 79 9.63 -1.78 -5.98
CA LEU A 79 9.82 -2.33 -7.33
C LEU A 79 11.25 -2.06 -7.85
N ALA A 80 11.75 -0.84 -7.67
CA ALA A 80 13.11 -0.48 -8.08
C ALA A 80 14.17 -1.32 -7.35
N ILE A 81 14.03 -1.49 -6.03
CA ILE A 81 14.93 -2.31 -5.21
C ILE A 81 14.85 -3.78 -5.65
N SER A 82 13.64 -4.31 -5.85
CA SER A 82 13.43 -5.69 -6.31
C SER A 82 14.10 -5.96 -7.65
N VAL A 83 13.96 -5.05 -8.61
CA VAL A 83 14.62 -5.17 -9.93
C VAL A 83 16.14 -5.21 -9.78
N VAL A 84 16.72 -4.33 -8.98
CA VAL A 84 18.16 -4.30 -8.72
C VAL A 84 18.64 -5.59 -8.03
N ASN A 85 17.90 -6.06 -7.02
CA ASN A 85 18.26 -7.27 -6.28
C ASN A 85 18.23 -8.53 -7.16
N VAL A 86 17.19 -8.68 -7.98
CA VAL A 86 17.08 -9.82 -8.92
C VAL A 86 18.15 -9.72 -10.00
N ALA A 87 18.37 -8.55 -10.58
CA ALA A 87 19.39 -8.35 -11.62
C ALA A 87 20.83 -8.60 -11.11
N SER A 88 21.09 -8.29 -9.84
CA SER A 88 22.38 -8.52 -9.17
C SER A 88 22.54 -9.96 -8.65
N GLY A 89 21.53 -10.82 -8.77
CA GLY A 89 21.55 -12.18 -8.21
C GLY A 89 21.46 -12.24 -6.68
N ASN A 90 21.15 -11.10 -6.00
CA ASN A 90 21.05 -11.02 -4.55
C ASN A 90 19.71 -11.55 -4.02
N SER A 91 18.71 -11.69 -4.88
CA SER A 91 17.38 -12.19 -4.54
C SER A 91 16.80 -13.02 -5.67
N THR A 92 15.85 -13.89 -5.34
CA THR A 92 15.07 -14.65 -6.31
C THR A 92 13.73 -13.99 -6.54
N LEU A 93 13.12 -14.22 -7.71
CA LEU A 93 11.75 -13.74 -8.00
C LEU A 93 10.75 -14.19 -6.92
N LEU A 94 10.93 -15.37 -6.35
CA LEU A 94 10.06 -15.90 -5.32
C LEU A 94 10.18 -15.11 -4.00
N ALA A 95 11.39 -14.67 -3.64
CA ALA A 95 11.59 -13.84 -2.45
C ALA A 95 10.91 -12.46 -2.57
N GLU A 96 10.77 -11.94 -3.79
CA GLU A 96 10.12 -10.66 -4.06
C GLU A 96 8.58 -10.72 -4.01
N VAL A 97 7.98 -11.90 -3.87
CA VAL A 97 6.51 -12.07 -3.73
C VAL A 97 5.96 -11.31 -2.51
N ALA A 98 6.77 -11.09 -1.48
CA ALA A 98 6.39 -10.29 -0.32
C ALA A 98 5.96 -8.85 -0.67
N HIS A 99 6.38 -8.32 -1.83
CA HIS A 99 6.01 -6.99 -2.30
C HIS A 99 4.70 -6.94 -3.12
N LEU A 100 4.11 -8.10 -3.45
CA LEU A 100 2.82 -8.18 -4.17
C LEU A 100 1.67 -7.39 -3.50
N PRO A 101 1.54 -7.35 -2.17
CA PRO A 101 0.49 -6.57 -1.53
C PRO A 101 0.48 -5.09 -1.94
N PHE A 102 1.65 -4.46 -2.14
CA PHE A 102 1.73 -3.06 -2.59
C PHE A 102 1.18 -2.88 -4.00
N VAL A 103 1.51 -3.80 -4.91
CA VAL A 103 1.01 -3.79 -6.30
C VAL A 103 -0.50 -4.01 -6.33
N LEU A 104 -1.00 -4.98 -5.58
CA LEU A 104 -2.43 -5.24 -5.45
C LEU A 104 -3.18 -4.05 -4.85
N GLY A 105 -2.61 -3.42 -3.82
CA GLY A 105 -3.12 -2.20 -3.22
C GLY A 105 -3.23 -1.06 -4.22
N LEU A 106 -2.19 -0.85 -5.04
CA LEU A 106 -2.17 0.19 -6.05
C LEU A 106 -3.19 -0.06 -7.16
N VAL A 107 -3.31 -1.30 -7.64
CA VAL A 107 -4.33 -1.70 -8.63
C VAL A 107 -5.73 -1.53 -8.05
N GLY A 108 -5.96 -1.96 -6.81
CA GLY A 108 -7.22 -1.79 -6.11
C GLY A 108 -7.61 -0.33 -5.97
N ALA A 109 -6.67 0.51 -5.55
CA ALA A 109 -6.84 1.96 -5.44
C ALA A 109 -7.19 2.60 -6.79
N TYR A 110 -6.50 2.22 -7.86
CA TYR A 110 -6.76 2.69 -9.23
C TYR A 110 -8.18 2.31 -9.69
N LEU A 111 -8.60 1.06 -9.46
CA LEU A 111 -9.95 0.61 -9.85
C LEU A 111 -11.05 1.36 -9.09
N VAL A 112 -10.85 1.60 -7.79
CA VAL A 112 -11.80 2.39 -7.00
C VAL A 112 -11.80 3.84 -7.47
N HIS A 113 -10.65 4.45 -7.70
CA HIS A 113 -10.54 5.83 -8.18
C HIS A 113 -11.23 6.02 -9.55
N ARG A 114 -11.09 5.07 -10.47
CA ARG A 114 -11.80 5.10 -11.75
C ARG A 114 -13.30 4.91 -11.63
N ALA A 115 -13.75 4.16 -10.62
CA ALA A 115 -15.18 3.92 -10.39
C ALA A 115 -15.85 5.07 -9.62
N GLU A 116 -15.07 5.77 -8.78
CA GLU A 116 -15.50 6.93 -8.00
C GLU A 116 -14.40 7.99 -8.08
N PRO A 117 -14.55 9.05 -8.90
CA PRO A 117 -13.54 10.10 -8.97
C PRO A 117 -13.49 10.89 -7.65
N VAL A 118 -12.67 10.40 -6.72
CA VAL A 118 -12.54 10.88 -5.33
C VAL A 118 -12.11 12.36 -5.27
N PHE A 119 -11.46 12.85 -6.33
CA PHE A 119 -10.95 14.24 -6.38
C PHE A 119 -11.87 15.23 -7.10
N ALA A 120 -12.98 14.79 -7.70
CA ALA A 120 -13.89 15.69 -8.43
C ALA A 120 -14.65 16.62 -7.47
N ASP A 121 -15.08 16.09 -6.32
CA ASP A 121 -15.87 16.85 -5.33
C ASP A 121 -15.04 17.90 -4.59
N ALA A 122 -13.74 17.69 -4.40
CA ALA A 122 -12.86 18.65 -3.73
C ALA A 122 -12.68 19.96 -4.51
N ARG A 123 -12.79 19.91 -5.86
CA ARG A 123 -12.74 21.11 -6.70
C ARG A 123 -14.06 21.88 -6.72
N ALA A 124 -15.19 21.19 -6.66
CA ALA A 124 -16.51 21.82 -6.65
C ALA A 124 -16.78 22.62 -5.37
N THR A 125 -16.22 22.18 -4.24
CA THR A 125 -16.34 22.89 -2.95
C THR A 125 -15.33 24.02 -2.77
N ALA A 126 -14.20 24.00 -3.50
CA ALA A 126 -13.16 25.03 -3.39
C ALA A 126 -13.45 26.30 -4.20
N TYR A 127 -14.39 26.26 -5.17
CA TYR A 127 -14.81 27.40 -5.97
C TYR A 127 -16.33 27.47 -6.02
N PRO A 128 -17.01 28.04 -4.99
CA PRO A 128 -18.39 28.46 -5.17
C PRO A 128 -18.42 29.49 -6.28
N ALA A 129 -19.23 29.22 -7.31
CA ALA A 129 -19.39 30.16 -8.43
C ALA A 129 -19.72 31.54 -7.86
N ALA A 130 -18.82 32.50 -8.09
CA ALA A 130 -19.09 33.87 -7.77
C ALA A 130 -20.28 34.29 -8.67
N HIS A 131 -21.46 34.38 -8.05
CA HIS A 131 -22.62 34.97 -8.69
C HIS A 131 -22.33 36.46 -8.87
N VAL A 132 -22.04 36.84 -10.11
CA VAL A 132 -22.04 38.22 -10.59
C VAL A 132 -23.46 38.60 -10.93
#